data_7b8ec670d4e702c1a198c92484362cbb
#
_entry.id   7b8ec670d4e702c1a198c92484362cbb
#
_cell.length_a   1.000
_cell.length_b   1.000
_cell.length_c   1.000
_cell.angle_alpha   90.00
_cell.angle_beta   90.00
_cell.angle_gamma   90.00
#
_symmetry.space_group_name_H-M   'P 1'
#
loop_
_entity.id
_entity.type
_entity.pdbx_description
1 polymer ?
#
loop_
_entity_poly.entity_id
_entity_poly.type
_entity_poly.pdbx_seq_one_letter_code
_entity_poly.pdbx_strand_id
1 'polypeptide(L)'
;VGRVNVERRFRQLTRVRSCHHGGFVLFFDLDTFWLAVVLVVVIGGSTAAGIAAGRRIRDRPDASSEPIGVVQGALLGLVGLLLAFGLTMAVGRYEARRALVVQEANTIGTTYLRAQLLPEPMRTRSLELLKDYGDIAIALADQVPFTDQFDTDVAAFDGMQRDLWTEAGRAVKADATGTGPLTYIPSLNEMIDTHSERMASLRNRVPISVMLLQVGGSAIAIGAVSYTHLTLPTTSR
;
A
#
# COMPACT_ATOMS: atom_id res chain seq x y z
N VAL A 1 -4.54 36.73 -15.08
CA VAL A 1 -3.87 36.66 -13.76
C VAL A 1 -4.22 35.35 -13.03
N GLY A 2 -5.35 34.69 -13.33
CA GLY A 2 -5.78 33.44 -12.64
C GLY A 2 -5.06 32.16 -13.06
N ARG A 3 -4.58 32.01 -14.30
CA ARG A 3 -3.95 30.78 -14.82
C ARG A 3 -2.56 30.49 -14.23
N VAL A 4 -1.78 31.51 -13.89
CA VAL A 4 -0.40 31.35 -13.37
C VAL A 4 -0.39 30.80 -11.92
N ASN A 5 -1.45 31.02 -11.16
CA ASN A 5 -1.54 30.59 -9.75
C ASN A 5 -1.92 29.09 -9.60
N VAL A 6 -2.70 28.54 -10.52
CA VAL A 6 -3.08 27.11 -10.49
C VAL A 6 -1.89 26.24 -10.86
N GLU A 7 -1.13 26.59 -11.89
CA GLU A 7 0.09 25.85 -12.27
C GLU A 7 1.19 25.90 -11.19
N ARG A 8 1.33 27.03 -10.48
CA ARG A 8 2.29 27.11 -9.35
C ARG A 8 1.86 26.25 -8.17
N ARG A 9 0.57 26.20 -7.85
CA ARG A 9 0.06 25.31 -6.80
C ARG A 9 0.22 23.83 -7.18
N PHE A 10 -0.03 23.46 -8.44
CA PHE A 10 0.20 22.10 -8.93
C PHE A 10 1.69 21.73 -8.87
N ARG A 11 2.60 22.61 -9.27
CA ARG A 11 4.06 22.38 -9.14
C ARG A 11 4.54 22.36 -7.69
N GLN A 12 3.88 23.06 -6.77
CA GLN A 12 4.22 22.97 -5.35
C GLN A 12 3.75 21.65 -4.73
N LEU A 13 2.60 21.12 -5.13
CA LEU A 13 2.11 19.80 -4.68
C LEU A 13 3.00 18.66 -5.23
N THR A 14 3.57 18.82 -6.41
CA THR A 14 4.56 17.86 -6.95
C THR A 14 5.96 18.02 -6.37
N ARG A 15 6.32 19.21 -5.85
CA ARG A 15 7.64 19.49 -5.26
C ARG A 15 7.78 19.15 -3.76
N VAL A 16 6.70 18.85 -3.05
CA VAL A 16 6.73 18.31 -1.67
C VAL A 16 7.31 16.86 -1.65
N ARG A 17 7.66 16.31 -2.81
CA ARG A 17 8.09 14.94 -3.03
C ARG A 17 9.58 14.64 -2.77
N SER A 18 10.41 15.61 -2.41
CA SER A 18 11.88 15.37 -2.39
C SER A 18 12.60 15.72 -1.10
N CYS A 19 11.91 15.80 0.03
CA CYS A 19 12.62 15.99 1.30
C CYS A 19 12.16 15.00 2.36
N HIS A 20 13.10 14.22 2.82
CA HIS A 20 13.13 13.40 4.03
C HIS A 20 12.31 12.11 4.07
N HIS A 21 12.93 11.01 3.65
CA HIS A 21 12.78 9.70 4.34
C HIS A 21 14.00 8.81 4.07
N GLY A 22 15.19 9.32 4.28
CA GLY A 22 16.47 8.60 4.04
C GLY A 22 16.82 7.52 5.08
N GLY A 23 15.91 7.13 5.97
CA GLY A 23 16.25 6.18 7.04
C GLY A 23 15.31 5.00 7.25
N PHE A 24 14.12 5.00 6.67
CA PHE A 24 13.10 3.98 6.98
C PHE A 24 12.55 3.22 5.76
N VAL A 25 13.10 3.43 4.59
CA VAL A 25 12.66 2.78 3.34
C VAL A 25 13.18 1.34 3.27
N LEU A 26 14.27 1.02 3.96
CA LEU A 26 14.95 -0.29 3.95
C LEU A 26 14.04 -1.51 4.19
N PHE A 27 12.97 -1.37 4.98
CA PHE A 27 12.10 -2.51 5.30
C PHE A 27 11.11 -2.86 4.17
N PHE A 28 10.81 -1.91 3.28
CA PHE A 28 9.87 -2.09 2.18
C PHE A 28 10.56 -2.34 0.82
N ASP A 29 11.86 -2.06 0.74
CA ASP A 29 12.69 -2.34 -0.44
C ASP A 29 13.44 -3.68 -0.33
N LEU A 30 13.35 -4.36 0.83
CA LEU A 30 13.90 -5.69 1.00
C LEU A 30 13.04 -6.71 0.24
N ASP A 31 13.67 -7.49 -0.62
CA ASP A 31 13.07 -8.68 -1.22
C ASP A 31 12.44 -9.57 -0.14
N THR A 32 11.33 -10.23 -0.47
CA THR A 32 10.62 -11.15 0.43
C THR A 32 11.55 -12.15 1.11
N PHE A 33 12.62 -12.56 0.42
CA PHE A 33 13.67 -13.44 0.95
C PHE A 33 14.39 -12.81 2.14
N TRP A 34 14.83 -11.55 2.04
CA TRP A 34 15.54 -10.86 3.13
C TRP A 34 14.63 -10.58 4.32
N LEU A 35 13.35 -10.29 4.07
CA LEU A 35 12.35 -10.17 5.15
C LEU A 35 12.19 -11.48 5.91
N ALA A 36 12.13 -12.62 5.20
CA ALA A 36 12.09 -13.94 5.81
C ALA A 36 13.36 -14.21 6.65
N VAL A 37 14.54 -13.87 6.13
CA VAL A 37 15.81 -14.03 6.86
C VAL A 37 15.82 -13.19 8.14
N VAL A 38 15.42 -11.91 8.08
CA VAL A 38 15.32 -11.05 9.26
C VAL A 38 14.36 -11.64 10.29
N LEU A 39 13.20 -12.14 9.86
CA LEU A 39 12.23 -12.77 10.75
C LEU A 39 12.82 -14.02 11.44
N VAL A 40 13.49 -14.88 10.70
CA VAL A 40 14.16 -16.08 11.25
C VAL A 40 15.26 -15.69 12.25
N VAL A 41 16.05 -14.66 11.98
CA VAL A 41 17.07 -14.15 12.89
C VAL A 41 16.45 -13.57 14.16
N VAL A 42 15.35 -12.83 14.05
CA VAL A 42 14.63 -12.28 15.22
C VAL A 42 14.07 -13.41 16.09
N ILE A 43 13.40 -14.39 15.48
CA ILE A 43 12.85 -15.55 16.19
C ILE A 43 13.97 -16.36 16.86
N GLY A 44 15.01 -16.74 16.10
CA GLY A 44 16.15 -17.50 16.63
C GLY A 44 16.91 -16.76 17.71
N GLY A 45 17.16 -15.46 17.53
CA GLY A 45 17.83 -14.60 18.51
C GLY A 45 17.02 -14.45 19.80
N SER A 46 15.71 -14.23 19.71
CA SER A 46 14.82 -14.13 20.87
C SER A 46 14.74 -15.45 21.63
N THR A 47 14.66 -16.57 20.91
CA THR A 47 14.71 -17.91 21.51
C THR A 47 16.03 -18.14 22.25
N ALA A 48 17.17 -17.88 21.60
CA ALA A 48 18.48 -18.05 22.19
C ALA A 48 18.69 -17.14 23.41
N ALA A 49 18.24 -15.90 23.37
CA ALA A 49 18.31 -14.95 24.48
C ALA A 49 17.45 -15.42 25.67
N GLY A 50 16.22 -15.92 25.42
CA GLY A 50 15.34 -16.50 26.43
C GLY A 50 15.98 -17.71 27.12
N ILE A 51 16.57 -18.64 26.32
CA ILE A 51 17.30 -19.80 26.83
C ILE A 51 18.49 -19.39 27.70
N ALA A 52 19.31 -18.43 27.21
CA ALA A 52 20.49 -17.95 27.93
C ALA A 52 20.12 -17.28 29.26
N ALA A 53 19.05 -16.48 29.28
CA ALA A 53 18.50 -15.87 30.48
C ALA A 53 18.00 -16.92 31.47
N GLY A 54 17.23 -17.92 31.00
CA GLY A 54 16.72 -19.03 31.81
C GLY A 54 17.86 -19.83 32.47
N ARG A 55 18.93 -20.13 31.70
CA ARG A 55 20.11 -20.85 32.26
C ARG A 55 20.82 -20.06 33.34
N ARG A 56 20.98 -18.73 33.22
CA ARG A 56 21.67 -17.88 34.19
C ARG A 56 20.90 -17.73 35.52
N ILE A 57 19.56 -17.83 35.48
CA ILE A 57 18.70 -17.61 36.64
C ILE A 57 18.36 -18.95 37.33
N ARG A 58 18.42 -20.07 36.61
CA ARG A 58 18.17 -21.42 37.18
C ARG A 58 19.04 -21.74 38.41
N ASP A 59 20.23 -21.15 38.49
CA ASP A 59 21.17 -21.37 39.58
C ASP A 59 20.90 -20.49 40.81
N ARG A 60 19.83 -19.68 40.81
CA ARG A 60 19.41 -18.85 41.98
C ARG A 60 18.27 -19.48 42.71
N PRO A 61 18.42 -19.79 44.04
CA PRO A 61 17.44 -20.58 44.77
C PRO A 61 16.10 -19.93 45.10
N ASP A 62 15.95 -18.61 44.86
CA ASP A 62 14.76 -17.83 45.30
C ASP A 62 13.78 -17.46 44.18
N ALA A 63 13.85 -18.03 43.00
CA ALA A 63 12.97 -17.67 41.87
C ALA A 63 11.63 -18.47 41.99
N SER A 64 10.61 -17.88 42.61
CA SER A 64 9.24 -18.37 42.52
C SER A 64 8.69 -18.29 41.10
N SER A 65 8.37 -19.45 40.51
CA SER A 65 8.01 -19.60 39.10
C SER A 65 6.54 -19.26 38.78
N GLU A 66 5.67 -19.18 39.76
CA GLU A 66 4.22 -19.01 39.57
C GLU A 66 3.79 -17.68 38.93
N PRO A 67 4.31 -16.50 39.33
CA PRO A 67 3.88 -15.25 38.70
C PRO A 67 4.35 -15.08 37.24
N ILE A 68 5.40 -15.79 36.86
CA ILE A 68 6.00 -15.68 35.49
C ILE A 68 5.07 -16.27 34.45
N GLY A 69 4.41 -17.40 34.72
CA GLY A 69 3.47 -18.06 33.81
C GLY A 69 2.23 -17.20 33.50
N VAL A 70 1.72 -16.48 34.50
CA VAL A 70 0.57 -15.56 34.32
C VAL A 70 0.95 -14.37 33.43
N VAL A 71 2.10 -13.75 33.69
CA VAL A 71 2.61 -12.63 32.89
C VAL A 71 2.88 -13.07 31.42
N GLN A 72 3.45 -14.27 31.26
CA GLN A 72 3.68 -14.85 29.92
C GLN A 72 2.38 -15.08 29.18
N GLY A 73 1.35 -15.65 29.81
CA GLY A 73 0.03 -15.85 29.23
C GLY A 73 -0.61 -14.52 28.77
N ALA A 74 -0.52 -13.49 29.63
CA ALA A 74 -1.00 -12.15 29.32
C ALA A 74 -0.25 -11.53 28.12
N LEU A 75 1.08 -11.65 28.06
CA LEU A 75 1.90 -11.18 26.95
C LEU A 75 1.55 -11.88 25.62
N LEU A 76 1.40 -13.22 25.65
CA LEU A 76 1.00 -13.99 24.48
C LEU A 76 -0.39 -13.60 23.98
N GLY A 77 -1.34 -13.39 24.89
CA GLY A 77 -2.68 -12.92 24.54
C GLY A 77 -2.66 -11.54 23.89
N LEU A 78 -1.89 -10.61 24.47
CA LEU A 78 -1.74 -9.25 23.92
C LEU A 78 -1.08 -9.28 22.53
N VAL A 79 0.00 -10.03 22.36
CA VAL A 79 0.70 -10.16 21.07
C VAL A 79 -0.21 -10.82 20.04
N GLY A 80 -0.95 -11.88 20.41
CA GLY A 80 -1.92 -12.51 19.53
C GLY A 80 -2.99 -11.53 19.04
N LEU A 81 -3.50 -10.68 19.93
CA LEU A 81 -4.46 -9.63 19.59
C LEU A 81 -3.87 -8.59 18.63
N LEU A 82 -2.64 -8.12 18.90
CA LEU A 82 -1.95 -7.17 18.05
C LEU A 82 -1.69 -7.74 16.64
N LEU A 83 -1.31 -9.01 16.55
CA LEU A 83 -1.12 -9.70 15.26
C LEU A 83 -2.44 -9.82 14.50
N ALA A 84 -3.55 -10.15 15.18
CA ALA A 84 -4.87 -10.23 14.57
C ALA A 84 -5.30 -8.87 13.98
N PHE A 85 -5.12 -7.77 14.70
CA PHE A 85 -5.39 -6.43 14.19
C PHE A 85 -4.50 -6.06 13.00
N GLY A 86 -3.22 -6.40 13.05
CA GLY A 86 -2.31 -6.14 11.94
C GLY A 86 -2.68 -6.91 10.68
N LEU A 87 -3.08 -8.18 10.82
CA LEU A 87 -3.56 -8.98 9.71
C LEU A 87 -4.85 -8.40 9.11
N THR A 88 -5.82 -8.05 9.96
CA THR A 88 -7.08 -7.42 9.51
C THR A 88 -6.80 -6.12 8.74
N MET A 89 -5.88 -5.28 9.25
CA MET A 89 -5.48 -4.05 8.56
C MET A 89 -4.80 -4.33 7.22
N ALA A 90 -3.94 -5.34 7.13
CA ALA A 90 -3.25 -5.71 5.90
C ALA A 90 -4.23 -6.23 4.84
N VAL A 91 -5.15 -7.12 5.24
CA VAL A 91 -6.21 -7.67 4.36
C VAL A 91 -7.13 -6.54 3.87
N GLY A 92 -7.60 -5.67 4.77
CA GLY A 92 -8.45 -4.54 4.38
C GLY A 92 -7.80 -3.60 3.36
N ARG A 93 -6.48 -3.35 3.46
CA ARG A 93 -5.73 -2.57 2.46
C ARG A 93 -5.61 -3.30 1.13
N TYR A 94 -5.39 -4.61 1.16
CA TYR A 94 -5.34 -5.43 -0.05
C TYR A 94 -6.68 -5.39 -0.80
N GLU A 95 -7.78 -5.59 -0.07
CA GLU A 95 -9.14 -5.55 -0.65
C GLU A 95 -9.48 -4.17 -1.21
N ALA A 96 -9.13 -3.09 -0.49
CA ALA A 96 -9.35 -1.72 -0.97
C ALA A 96 -8.58 -1.44 -2.28
N ARG A 97 -7.32 -1.90 -2.39
CA ARG A 97 -6.54 -1.77 -3.63
C ARG A 97 -7.16 -2.56 -4.79
N ARG A 98 -7.62 -3.77 -4.52
CA ARG A 98 -8.29 -4.60 -5.53
C ARG A 98 -9.60 -3.96 -6.01
N ALA A 99 -10.38 -3.39 -5.10
CA ALA A 99 -11.61 -2.69 -5.43
C ALA A 99 -11.34 -1.48 -6.35
N LEU A 100 -10.27 -0.71 -6.10
CA LEU A 100 -9.89 0.43 -6.94
C LEU A 100 -9.45 0.02 -8.35
N VAL A 101 -8.80 -1.14 -8.53
CA VAL A 101 -8.50 -1.66 -9.88
C VAL A 101 -9.77 -1.96 -10.66
N VAL A 102 -10.75 -2.58 -10.02
CA VAL A 102 -12.05 -2.87 -10.66
C VAL A 102 -12.81 -1.59 -10.97
N GLN A 103 -12.79 -0.62 -10.07
CA GLN A 103 -13.43 0.68 -10.25
C GLN A 103 -12.79 1.44 -11.42
N GLU A 104 -11.45 1.49 -11.51
CA GLU A 104 -10.74 2.12 -12.62
C GLU A 104 -11.09 1.46 -13.96
N ALA A 105 -11.12 0.13 -14.03
CA ALA A 105 -11.53 -0.58 -15.25
C ALA A 105 -12.96 -0.21 -15.68
N ASN A 106 -13.89 -0.10 -14.72
CA ASN A 106 -15.28 0.30 -14.98
C ASN A 106 -15.38 1.75 -15.47
N THR A 107 -14.62 2.67 -14.88
CA THR A 107 -14.63 4.09 -15.30
C THR A 107 -13.99 4.26 -16.69
N ILE A 108 -12.91 3.54 -17.01
CA ILE A 108 -12.33 3.50 -18.35
C ILE A 108 -13.37 3.01 -19.36
N GLY A 109 -14.03 1.87 -19.08
CA GLY A 109 -15.03 1.30 -19.95
C GLY A 109 -16.23 2.25 -20.19
N THR A 110 -16.72 2.89 -19.14
CA THR A 110 -17.82 3.88 -19.22
C THR A 110 -17.40 5.09 -20.05
N THR A 111 -16.19 5.59 -19.83
CA THR A 111 -15.66 6.74 -20.58
C THR A 111 -15.47 6.40 -22.05
N TYR A 112 -15.02 5.18 -22.38
CA TYR A 112 -14.91 4.69 -23.76
C TYR A 112 -16.26 4.64 -24.46
N LEU A 113 -17.32 4.11 -23.80
CA LEU A 113 -18.66 4.07 -24.36
C LEU A 113 -19.21 5.47 -24.60
N ARG A 114 -18.99 6.42 -23.72
CA ARG A 114 -19.44 7.81 -23.85
C ARG A 114 -18.64 8.58 -24.89
N ALA A 115 -17.36 8.26 -25.08
CA ALA A 115 -16.53 8.84 -26.14
C ALA A 115 -17.10 8.56 -27.54
N GLN A 116 -17.85 7.46 -27.73
CA GLN A 116 -18.52 7.15 -29.00
C GLN A 116 -19.61 8.15 -29.39
N LEU A 117 -20.10 8.93 -28.44
CA LEU A 117 -21.11 9.96 -28.65
C LEU A 117 -20.51 11.32 -29.05
N LEU A 118 -19.18 11.44 -29.06
CA LEU A 118 -18.51 12.68 -29.46
C LEU A 118 -18.59 12.91 -30.97
N PRO A 119 -18.59 14.18 -31.41
CA PRO A 119 -18.46 14.50 -32.83
C PRO A 119 -17.07 14.16 -33.36
N GLU A 120 -16.96 13.88 -34.68
CA GLU A 120 -15.66 13.73 -35.34
C GLU A 120 -14.96 15.11 -35.48
N PRO A 121 -13.63 15.14 -35.47
CA PRO A 121 -12.66 14.05 -35.35
C PRO A 121 -12.35 13.64 -33.89
N MET A 122 -12.91 14.33 -32.90
CA MET A 122 -12.62 14.12 -31.46
C MET A 122 -13.01 12.70 -31.00
N ARG A 123 -14.09 12.12 -31.57
CA ARG A 123 -14.50 10.75 -31.28
C ARG A 123 -13.38 9.75 -31.56
N THR A 124 -12.90 9.72 -32.80
CA THR A 124 -11.84 8.78 -33.21
C THR A 124 -10.60 8.94 -32.36
N ARG A 125 -10.14 10.18 -32.13
CA ARG A 125 -8.94 10.44 -31.33
C ARG A 125 -9.10 10.06 -29.86
N SER A 126 -10.25 10.33 -29.25
CA SER A 126 -10.52 9.95 -27.86
C SER A 126 -10.57 8.43 -27.69
N LEU A 127 -11.16 7.70 -28.64
CA LEU A 127 -11.23 6.23 -28.59
C LEU A 127 -9.83 5.59 -28.72
N GLU A 128 -8.95 6.12 -29.57
CA GLU A 128 -7.55 5.68 -29.66
C GLU A 128 -6.82 5.88 -28.34
N LEU A 129 -6.88 7.10 -27.79
CA LEU A 129 -6.23 7.43 -26.51
C LEU A 129 -6.75 6.59 -25.35
N LEU A 130 -8.06 6.32 -25.29
CA LEU A 130 -8.65 5.49 -24.23
C LEU A 130 -8.26 4.02 -24.36
N LYS A 131 -8.05 3.53 -25.58
CA LYS A 131 -7.51 2.18 -25.79
C LYS A 131 -6.08 2.08 -25.27
N ASP A 132 -5.20 3.01 -25.67
CA ASP A 132 -3.81 3.06 -25.22
C ASP A 132 -3.74 3.23 -23.67
N TYR A 133 -4.62 4.05 -23.10
CA TYR A 133 -4.79 4.22 -21.66
C TYR A 133 -5.14 2.89 -20.98
N GLY A 134 -6.08 2.13 -21.53
CA GLY A 134 -6.47 0.81 -21.03
C GLY A 134 -5.32 -0.20 -21.07
N ASP A 135 -4.55 -0.22 -22.16
CA ASP A 135 -3.42 -1.12 -22.34
C ASP A 135 -2.32 -0.85 -21.28
N ILE A 136 -2.01 0.43 -21.01
CA ILE A 136 -1.07 0.79 -19.94
C ILE A 136 -1.66 0.48 -18.55
N ALA A 137 -2.97 0.68 -18.34
CA ALA A 137 -3.62 0.36 -17.06
C ALA A 137 -3.51 -1.14 -16.72
N ILE A 138 -3.61 -2.01 -17.73
CA ILE A 138 -3.41 -3.46 -17.60
C ILE A 138 -1.94 -3.76 -17.29
N ALA A 139 -1.00 -3.20 -18.06
CA ALA A 139 0.42 -3.39 -17.83
C ALA A 139 0.85 -2.94 -16.43
N LEU A 140 0.32 -1.81 -15.95
CA LEU A 140 0.62 -1.28 -14.62
C LEU A 140 0.05 -2.14 -13.48
N ALA A 141 -1.02 -2.92 -13.74
CA ALA A 141 -1.60 -3.80 -12.74
C ALA A 141 -0.68 -4.98 -12.37
N ASP A 142 0.14 -5.42 -13.31
CA ASP A 142 1.08 -6.54 -13.15
C ASP A 142 2.48 -6.10 -12.69
N GLN A 143 2.75 -4.79 -12.65
CA GLN A 143 4.06 -4.27 -12.29
C GLN A 143 4.23 -4.13 -10.77
N VAL A 144 5.51 -4.25 -10.34
CA VAL A 144 5.90 -3.92 -8.98
C VAL A 144 5.91 -2.39 -8.83
N PRO A 145 5.12 -1.83 -7.87
CA PRO A 145 5.07 -0.39 -7.67
C PRO A 145 6.43 0.20 -7.26
N PHE A 146 6.69 1.44 -7.72
CA PHE A 146 7.89 2.22 -7.37
C PHE A 146 9.19 1.72 -8.02
N THR A 147 9.12 1.07 -9.16
CA THR A 147 10.25 0.83 -10.07
C THR A 147 10.34 1.95 -11.10
N ASP A 148 11.51 2.12 -11.75
CA ASP A 148 11.70 3.12 -12.80
C ASP A 148 10.72 2.94 -13.97
N GLN A 149 10.37 1.68 -14.32
CA GLN A 149 9.37 1.38 -15.33
C GLN A 149 7.97 1.81 -14.87
N PHE A 150 7.59 1.51 -13.64
CA PHE A 150 6.33 1.94 -13.06
C PHE A 150 6.19 3.47 -13.08
N ASP A 151 7.23 4.21 -12.69
CA ASP A 151 7.21 5.68 -12.70
C ASP A 151 7.12 6.25 -14.11
N THR A 152 7.72 5.58 -15.11
CA THR A 152 7.62 5.92 -16.53
C THR A 152 6.19 5.76 -17.03
N ASP A 153 5.55 4.64 -16.72
CA ASP A 153 4.17 4.36 -17.13
C ASP A 153 3.17 5.29 -16.44
N VAL A 154 3.37 5.62 -15.17
CA VAL A 154 2.57 6.65 -14.46
C VAL A 154 2.71 8.02 -15.12
N ALA A 155 3.91 8.40 -15.58
CA ALA A 155 4.10 9.65 -16.31
C ALA A 155 3.39 9.64 -17.69
N ALA A 156 3.30 8.48 -18.35
CA ALA A 156 2.55 8.32 -19.59
C ALA A 156 1.04 8.54 -19.38
N PHE A 157 0.47 8.07 -18.27
CA PHE A 157 -0.93 8.37 -17.90
C PHE A 157 -1.20 9.87 -17.81
N ASP A 158 -0.34 10.63 -17.14
CA ASP A 158 -0.48 12.08 -17.03
C ASP A 158 -0.49 12.76 -18.41
N GLY A 159 0.26 12.23 -19.37
CA GLY A 159 0.26 12.67 -20.77
C GLY A 159 -1.09 12.43 -21.45
N MET A 160 -1.56 11.18 -21.41
CA MET A 160 -2.83 10.81 -22.04
C MET A 160 -4.03 11.51 -21.43
N GLN A 161 -4.05 11.71 -20.11
CA GLN A 161 -5.12 12.46 -19.45
C GLN A 161 -5.20 13.91 -19.96
N ARG A 162 -4.05 14.58 -20.18
CA ARG A 162 -4.01 15.93 -20.77
C ARG A 162 -4.52 15.95 -22.20
N ASP A 163 -4.16 14.93 -22.99
CA ASP A 163 -4.59 14.80 -24.38
C ASP A 163 -6.10 14.55 -24.45
N LEU A 164 -6.63 13.60 -23.67
CA LEU A 164 -8.07 13.34 -23.55
C LEU A 164 -8.85 14.59 -23.12
N TRP A 165 -8.32 15.34 -22.16
CA TRP A 165 -8.93 16.60 -21.72
C TRP A 165 -8.91 17.68 -22.79
N THR A 166 -7.87 17.69 -23.62
CA THR A 166 -7.78 18.59 -24.77
C THR A 166 -8.84 18.26 -25.82
N GLU A 167 -9.03 16.97 -26.12
CA GLU A 167 -10.08 16.52 -27.06
C GLU A 167 -11.49 16.81 -26.49
N ALA A 168 -11.71 16.62 -25.20
CA ALA A 168 -12.96 16.99 -24.51
C ALA A 168 -13.26 18.48 -24.68
N GLY A 169 -12.25 19.35 -24.51
CA GLY A 169 -12.38 20.79 -24.73
C GLY A 169 -12.68 21.18 -26.20
N ARG A 170 -12.14 20.43 -27.17
CA ARG A 170 -12.47 20.61 -28.59
C ARG A 170 -13.90 20.19 -28.89
N ALA A 171 -14.34 19.07 -28.29
CA ALA A 171 -15.72 18.58 -28.46
C ALA A 171 -16.76 19.58 -27.92
N VAL A 172 -16.50 20.20 -26.76
CA VAL A 172 -17.39 21.28 -26.23
C VAL A 172 -17.42 22.50 -27.17
N LYS A 173 -16.31 22.88 -27.79
CA LYS A 173 -16.30 24.00 -28.75
C LYS A 173 -17.06 23.68 -30.01
N ALA A 174 -17.08 22.43 -30.45
CA ALA A 174 -17.79 21.98 -31.64
C ALA A 174 -19.31 21.83 -31.37
N ASP A 175 -19.69 21.34 -30.17
CA ASP A 175 -21.08 21.11 -29.78
C ASP A 175 -21.24 21.27 -28.26
N ALA A 176 -21.44 22.51 -27.81
CA ALA A 176 -21.49 22.86 -26.40
C ALA A 176 -22.72 22.28 -25.66
N THR A 177 -23.79 22.01 -26.35
CA THR A 177 -25.07 21.52 -25.80
C THR A 177 -25.37 20.06 -26.17
N GLY A 178 -24.48 19.44 -26.92
CA GLY A 178 -24.65 18.05 -27.36
C GLY A 178 -24.54 17.04 -26.23
N THR A 179 -25.29 15.97 -26.34
CA THR A 179 -25.30 14.87 -25.36
C THR A 179 -23.89 14.23 -25.20
N GLY A 180 -23.12 14.19 -26.29
CA GLY A 180 -21.78 13.63 -26.28
C GLY A 180 -20.83 14.32 -25.27
N PRO A 181 -20.51 15.60 -25.43
CA PRO A 181 -19.66 16.32 -24.49
C PRO A 181 -20.23 16.36 -23.07
N LEU A 182 -21.54 16.55 -22.91
CA LEU A 182 -22.19 16.62 -21.60
C LEU A 182 -22.09 15.31 -20.79
N THR A 183 -22.05 14.16 -21.46
CA THR A 183 -21.94 12.86 -20.80
C THR A 183 -20.48 12.39 -20.69
N TYR A 184 -19.65 12.72 -21.67
CA TYR A 184 -18.25 12.32 -21.74
C TYR A 184 -17.39 12.99 -20.65
N ILE A 185 -17.52 14.31 -20.49
CA ILE A 185 -16.66 15.07 -19.56
C ILE A 185 -16.78 14.58 -18.11
N PRO A 186 -17.99 14.39 -17.55
CA PRO A 186 -18.09 13.82 -16.19
C PRO A 186 -17.45 12.44 -16.06
N SER A 187 -17.59 11.55 -17.06
CA SER A 187 -16.97 10.23 -17.00
C SER A 187 -15.45 10.28 -17.14
N LEU A 188 -14.92 11.18 -17.96
CA LEU A 188 -13.48 11.42 -18.05
C LEU A 188 -12.91 11.94 -16.73
N ASN A 189 -13.61 12.85 -16.08
CA ASN A 189 -13.22 13.35 -14.77
C ASN A 189 -13.20 12.24 -13.72
N GLU A 190 -14.27 11.44 -13.65
CA GLU A 190 -14.36 10.29 -12.74
C GLU A 190 -13.24 9.26 -13.00
N MET A 191 -12.89 9.01 -14.27
CA MET A 191 -11.78 8.12 -14.64
C MET A 191 -10.43 8.67 -14.13
N ILE A 192 -10.17 9.97 -14.28
CA ILE A 192 -8.96 10.64 -13.80
C ILE A 192 -8.88 10.58 -12.27
N ASP A 193 -10.00 10.86 -11.59
CA ASP A 193 -10.06 10.83 -10.12
C ASP A 193 -9.83 9.41 -9.59
N THR A 194 -10.46 8.40 -10.19
CA THR A 194 -10.28 6.99 -9.82
C THR A 194 -8.83 6.53 -10.01
N HIS A 195 -8.17 6.93 -11.10
CA HIS A 195 -6.74 6.70 -11.29
C HIS A 195 -5.91 7.31 -10.16
N SER A 196 -6.20 8.56 -9.80
CA SER A 196 -5.50 9.28 -8.72
C SER A 196 -5.69 8.59 -7.37
N GLU A 197 -6.89 8.11 -7.06
CA GLU A 197 -7.19 7.34 -5.84
C GLU A 197 -6.42 6.02 -5.82
N ARG A 198 -6.37 5.29 -6.95
CA ARG A 198 -5.58 4.06 -7.06
C ARG A 198 -4.10 4.33 -6.78
N MET A 199 -3.51 5.35 -7.39
CA MET A 199 -2.11 5.73 -7.16
C MET A 199 -1.85 6.15 -5.70
N ALA A 200 -2.77 6.86 -5.08
CA ALA A 200 -2.70 7.22 -3.66
C ALA A 200 -2.77 5.97 -2.75
N SER A 201 -3.61 4.99 -3.09
CA SER A 201 -3.76 3.75 -2.33
C SER A 201 -2.49 2.91 -2.30
N LEU A 202 -1.69 2.91 -3.37
CA LEU A 202 -0.42 2.21 -3.43
C LEU A 202 0.61 2.77 -2.44
N ARG A 203 0.54 4.08 -2.15
CA ARG A 203 1.41 4.76 -1.17
C ARG A 203 0.96 4.58 0.28
N ASN A 204 -0.29 4.22 0.49
CA ASN A 204 -0.85 4.01 1.81
C ASN A 204 -0.39 2.66 2.38
N ARG A 205 0.78 2.64 3.04
CA ARG A 205 1.38 1.45 3.66
C ARG A 205 1.00 1.36 5.13
N VAL A 206 1.12 0.16 5.72
CA VAL A 206 0.95 -0.02 7.17
C VAL A 206 2.00 0.83 7.90
N PRO A 207 1.61 1.61 8.93
CA PRO A 207 2.56 2.39 9.70
C PRO A 207 3.67 1.52 10.28
N ILE A 208 4.92 1.95 10.12
CA ILE A 208 6.09 1.19 10.58
C ILE A 208 6.07 0.97 12.10
N SER A 209 5.48 1.92 12.85
CA SER A 209 5.29 1.78 14.30
C SER A 209 4.46 0.55 14.69
N VAL A 210 3.43 0.23 13.90
CA VAL A 210 2.60 -0.97 14.11
C VAL A 210 3.42 -2.23 13.82
N MET A 211 4.18 -2.24 12.74
CA MET A 211 5.04 -3.38 12.39
C MET A 211 6.15 -3.60 13.44
N LEU A 212 6.80 -2.53 13.89
CA LEU A 212 7.82 -2.61 14.95
C LEU A 212 7.24 -3.11 16.27
N LEU A 213 6.03 -2.66 16.65
CA LEU A 213 5.34 -3.13 17.84
C LEU A 213 5.01 -4.63 17.74
N GLN A 214 4.57 -5.10 16.56
CA GLN A 214 4.25 -6.52 16.33
C GLN A 214 5.51 -7.39 16.38
N VAL A 215 6.58 -6.99 15.68
CA VAL A 215 7.84 -7.74 15.66
C VAL A 215 8.49 -7.73 17.07
N GLY A 216 8.58 -6.57 17.70
CA GLY A 216 9.15 -6.41 19.04
C GLY A 216 8.37 -7.17 20.10
N GLY A 217 7.05 -7.03 20.11
CA GLY A 217 6.16 -7.75 21.01
C GLY A 217 6.25 -9.26 20.84
N SER A 218 6.29 -9.74 19.59
CA SER A 218 6.47 -11.17 19.28
C SER A 218 7.84 -11.69 19.75
N ALA A 219 8.91 -10.91 19.54
CA ALA A 219 10.25 -11.26 20.00
C ALA A 219 10.31 -11.40 21.53
N ILE A 220 9.71 -10.47 22.26
CA ILE A 220 9.64 -10.51 23.74
C ILE A 220 8.82 -11.73 24.20
N ALA A 221 7.67 -12.00 23.58
CA ALA A 221 6.82 -13.14 23.92
C ALA A 221 7.54 -14.47 23.69
N ILE A 222 8.23 -14.64 22.54
CA ILE A 222 9.04 -15.84 22.24
C ILE A 222 10.16 -16.01 23.26
N GLY A 223 10.87 -14.92 23.61
CA GLY A 223 11.92 -14.94 24.63
C GLY A 223 11.39 -15.37 25.99
N ALA A 224 10.23 -14.85 26.41
CA ALA A 224 9.58 -15.23 27.66
C ALA A 224 9.16 -16.71 27.68
N VAL A 225 8.61 -17.23 26.58
CA VAL A 225 8.28 -18.67 26.44
C VAL A 225 9.53 -19.53 26.55
N SER A 226 10.60 -19.16 25.84
CA SER A 226 11.87 -19.91 25.85
C SER A 226 12.54 -19.91 27.24
N TYR A 227 12.39 -18.80 27.98
CA TYR A 227 12.85 -18.68 29.36
C TYR A 227 12.12 -19.66 30.30
N THR A 228 10.77 -19.70 30.25
CA THR A 228 9.96 -20.53 31.14
C THR A 228 10.09 -22.03 30.89
N HIS A 229 10.24 -22.43 29.62
CA HIS A 229 10.47 -23.85 29.25
C HIS A 229 11.73 -24.46 29.87
N LEU A 230 12.71 -23.65 30.28
CA LEU A 230 13.94 -24.12 30.89
C LEU A 230 13.94 -23.98 32.42
N THR A 231 13.09 -23.09 32.96
CA THR A 231 13.03 -22.83 34.43
C THR A 231 11.96 -23.68 35.15
N LEU A 232 10.94 -24.13 34.38
CA LEU A 232 9.95 -25.05 34.97
C LEU A 232 10.53 -26.48 35.03
N PRO A 233 10.53 -27.12 36.26
CA PRO A 233 10.91 -28.52 36.33
C PRO A 233 9.88 -29.36 35.57
N THR A 234 10.36 -30.16 34.60
CA THR A 234 9.57 -31.22 34.02
C THR A 234 9.24 -32.20 35.13
N THR A 235 8.05 -32.06 35.72
CA THR A 235 7.51 -33.13 36.61
C THR A 235 7.19 -34.32 35.72
N SER A 236 8.23 -35.13 35.43
CA SER A 236 8.03 -36.51 35.02
C SER A 236 7.57 -37.29 36.25
N ARG A 237 6.30 -37.58 36.37
CA ARG A 237 5.80 -38.75 37.07
C ARG A 237 5.59 -39.87 36.07
#